data_f9ba45ba3351194749653ebeef31fc00
#
_entry.id   f9ba45ba3351194749653ebeef31fc00
#
_cell.length_a   1.000
_cell.length_b   1.000
_cell.length_c   1.000
_cell.angle_alpha   90.00
_cell.angle_beta   90.00
_cell.angle_gamma   90.00
#
_symmetry.space_group_name_H-M   'P 1'
#
loop_
_entity.id
_entity.type
_entity.pdbx_description
1 polymer ?
#
loop_
_entity_poly.entity_id
_entity_poly.type
_entity_poly.pdbx_seq_one_letter_code
_entity_poly.pdbx_strand_id
1 'polypeptide(L)'
;ASVQSDMKHWPFAVVNDGGKPKIQVEYKGETKRFAPEEISSMVLTKMKETAEAYLGSTVTNAVITVPAYFNDSQRQATKDAGVIAGLNVLRIINEPTAAAIAYGLDKKTQGEKNVLIFDLGGGTFDVSILTIEDGIFEVKSTAGDTHLGGEDFDNRLVNHFVQEFKRKHKKDPSDNKRALRRLRTACERAKRTLSSSTQASIEIDSLYEGIDFYSSITRARFEELCADLFRSTLDPVEKSLRDAKLEKSQIQEIILVGGSTR
;
A
#
# COMPACT_ATOMS: atom_id res chain seq x y z
N ALA A 1 -5.85 15.65 -14.08
CA ALA A 1 -6.12 14.54 -15.01
C ALA A 1 -6.13 13.18 -14.29
N SER A 2 -5.13 12.85 -13.44
CA SER A 2 -5.04 11.55 -12.72
C SER A 2 -6.28 11.29 -11.84
N VAL A 3 -6.66 12.22 -10.98
CA VAL A 3 -7.84 12.10 -10.10
C VAL A 3 -9.13 11.80 -10.88
N GLN A 4 -9.29 12.36 -12.09
CA GLN A 4 -10.46 12.10 -12.93
C GLN A 4 -10.52 10.64 -13.43
N SER A 5 -9.37 10.00 -13.61
CA SER A 5 -9.30 8.59 -13.95
C SER A 5 -9.66 7.73 -12.74
N ASP A 6 -9.10 8.07 -11.57
CA ASP A 6 -9.25 7.30 -10.35
C ASP A 6 -10.69 7.33 -9.81
N MET A 7 -11.38 8.48 -9.96
CA MET A 7 -12.79 8.65 -9.57
C MET A 7 -13.74 7.58 -10.16
N LYS A 8 -13.38 6.98 -11.31
CA LYS A 8 -14.18 5.93 -11.95
C LYS A 8 -14.17 4.62 -11.15
N HIS A 9 -13.19 4.43 -10.30
CA HIS A 9 -12.95 3.19 -9.55
C HIS A 9 -13.32 3.31 -8.07
N TRP A 10 -13.51 4.54 -7.56
CA TRP A 10 -13.83 4.75 -6.16
C TRP A 10 -15.29 4.46 -5.82
N PRO A 11 -15.57 3.84 -4.67
CA PRO A 11 -16.94 3.55 -4.21
C PRO A 11 -17.63 4.76 -3.59
N PHE A 12 -17.01 5.94 -3.59
CA PHE A 12 -17.51 7.20 -3.05
C PHE A 12 -17.48 8.31 -4.10
N ALA A 13 -18.30 9.35 -3.89
CA ALA A 13 -18.30 10.50 -4.77
C ALA A 13 -17.19 11.50 -4.38
N VAL A 14 -16.60 12.15 -5.39
CA VAL A 14 -15.73 13.31 -5.20
C VAL A 14 -16.44 14.52 -5.80
N VAL A 15 -16.63 15.55 -4.99
CA VAL A 15 -17.35 16.77 -5.35
C VAL A 15 -16.42 17.98 -5.34
N ASN A 16 -16.72 18.96 -6.18
CA ASN A 16 -16.01 20.25 -6.17
C ASN A 16 -16.63 21.15 -5.12
N ASP A 17 -15.84 21.64 -4.19
CA ASP A 17 -16.22 22.62 -3.18
C ASP A 17 -15.27 23.82 -3.23
N GLY A 18 -15.68 24.87 -3.90
CA GLY A 18 -14.85 26.07 -4.07
C GLY A 18 -13.53 25.84 -4.80
N GLY A 19 -13.49 24.94 -5.79
CA GLY A 19 -12.27 24.58 -6.54
C GLY A 19 -11.42 23.50 -5.89
N LYS A 20 -11.79 23.01 -4.69
CA LYS A 20 -11.11 21.93 -3.99
C LYS A 20 -11.92 20.64 -4.05
N PRO A 21 -11.26 19.47 -4.27
CA PRO A 21 -11.96 18.18 -4.22
C PRO A 21 -12.32 17.83 -2.78
N LYS A 22 -13.56 17.41 -2.55
CA LYS A 22 -14.00 16.81 -1.28
C LYS A 22 -14.61 15.44 -1.52
N ILE A 23 -14.38 14.54 -0.59
CA ILE A 23 -14.95 13.19 -0.57
C ILE A 23 -16.33 13.29 0.05
N GLN A 24 -17.36 12.82 -0.66
CA GLN A 24 -18.74 12.82 -0.18
C GLN A 24 -19.18 11.39 0.13
N VAL A 25 -19.69 11.17 1.32
CA VAL A 25 -20.19 9.88 1.81
C VAL A 25 -21.50 10.05 2.56
N GLU A 26 -22.32 9.00 2.57
CA GLU A 26 -23.48 8.88 3.46
C GLU A 26 -23.03 8.24 4.77
N TYR A 27 -23.24 8.94 5.87
CA TYR A 27 -22.90 8.45 7.21
C TYR A 27 -24.04 8.71 8.18
N LYS A 28 -24.59 7.64 8.75
CA LYS A 28 -25.75 7.68 9.68
C LYS A 28 -26.95 8.42 9.12
N GLY A 29 -27.22 8.27 7.82
CA GLY A 29 -28.35 8.92 7.14
C GLY A 29 -28.12 10.39 6.76
N GLU A 30 -26.91 10.90 6.95
CA GLU A 30 -26.52 12.26 6.58
C GLU A 30 -25.44 12.23 5.49
N THR A 31 -25.55 13.10 4.51
CA THR A 31 -24.48 13.35 3.52
C THR A 31 -23.38 14.18 4.16
N LYS A 32 -22.18 13.62 4.28
CA LYS A 32 -20.99 14.33 4.81
C LYS A 32 -19.95 14.53 3.73
N ARG A 33 -19.23 15.65 3.81
CA ARG A 33 -18.13 16.00 2.91
C ARG A 33 -16.86 16.21 3.71
N PHE A 34 -15.78 15.59 3.27
CA PHE A 34 -14.49 15.65 3.92
C PHE A 34 -13.42 16.10 2.95
N ALA A 35 -12.53 16.97 3.40
CA ALA A 35 -11.29 17.25 2.70
C ALA A 35 -10.34 16.02 2.76
N PRO A 36 -9.44 15.83 1.79
CA PRO A 36 -8.47 14.72 1.83
C PRO A 36 -7.67 14.68 3.13
N GLU A 37 -7.21 15.81 3.63
CA GLU A 37 -6.47 15.92 4.89
C GLU A 37 -7.30 15.52 6.12
N GLU A 38 -8.61 15.73 6.11
CA GLU A 38 -9.49 15.24 7.17
C GLU A 38 -9.59 13.72 7.19
N ILE A 39 -9.66 13.09 6.01
CA ILE A 39 -9.65 11.62 5.90
C ILE A 39 -8.29 11.06 6.35
N SER A 40 -7.19 11.68 5.90
CA SER A 40 -5.85 11.28 6.34
C SER A 40 -5.68 11.44 7.85
N SER A 41 -6.25 12.48 8.46
CA SER A 41 -6.22 12.68 9.91
C SER A 41 -6.93 11.56 10.68
N MET A 42 -8.00 10.99 10.14
CA MET A 42 -8.70 9.85 10.75
C MET A 42 -7.78 8.62 10.83
N VAL A 43 -6.99 8.37 9.78
CA VAL A 43 -5.99 7.29 9.76
C VAL A 43 -4.90 7.58 10.78
N LEU A 44 -4.35 8.79 10.81
CA LEU A 44 -3.32 9.19 11.77
C LEU A 44 -3.82 9.12 13.22
N THR A 45 -5.07 9.50 13.48
CA THR A 45 -5.72 9.32 14.80
C THR A 45 -5.72 7.85 15.21
N LYS A 46 -6.09 6.96 14.28
CA LYS A 46 -6.08 5.51 14.55
C LYS A 46 -4.68 4.98 14.83
N MET A 47 -3.68 5.45 14.10
CA MET A 47 -2.28 5.09 14.35
C MET A 47 -1.79 5.61 15.70
N LYS A 48 -2.15 6.85 16.08
CA LYS A 48 -1.88 7.43 17.39
C LYS A 48 -2.48 6.58 18.51
N GLU A 49 -3.78 6.27 18.44
CA GLU A 49 -4.46 5.41 19.41
C GLU A 49 -3.78 4.03 19.55
N THR A 50 -3.36 3.45 18.45
CA THR A 50 -2.66 2.17 18.44
C THR A 50 -1.30 2.26 19.14
N ALA A 51 -0.55 3.35 18.88
CA ALA A 51 0.73 3.60 19.54
C ALA A 51 0.55 3.87 21.05
N GLU A 52 -0.44 4.67 21.44
CA GLU A 52 -0.76 4.96 22.83
C GLU A 52 -1.18 3.70 23.60
N ALA A 53 -1.97 2.82 22.97
CA ALA A 53 -2.36 1.54 23.56
C ALA A 53 -1.15 0.61 23.77
N TYR A 54 -0.20 0.62 22.83
CA TYR A 54 1.02 -0.18 22.92
C TYR A 54 2.00 0.34 23.96
N LEU A 55 2.20 1.67 24.02
CA LEU A 55 3.17 2.32 24.90
C LEU A 55 2.63 2.54 26.31
N GLY A 56 1.31 2.52 26.52
CA GLY A 56 0.66 2.86 27.79
C GLY A 56 0.78 4.35 28.17
N SER A 57 1.08 5.22 27.22
CA SER A 57 1.26 6.67 27.42
C SER A 57 0.82 7.48 26.22
N THR A 58 0.52 8.77 26.45
CA THR A 58 0.08 9.69 25.40
C THR A 58 1.19 9.95 24.39
N VAL A 59 0.84 9.88 23.12
CA VAL A 59 1.71 10.22 21.99
C VAL A 59 1.37 11.63 21.49
N THR A 60 2.31 12.56 21.63
CA THR A 60 2.14 13.96 21.25
C THR A 60 2.94 14.34 20.01
N ASN A 61 4.13 13.77 19.82
CA ASN A 61 5.05 14.09 18.76
C ASN A 61 5.09 12.99 17.71
N ALA A 62 5.19 13.37 16.43
CA ALA A 62 5.33 12.43 15.33
C ALA A 62 6.28 12.93 14.24
N VAL A 63 6.95 12.00 13.58
CA VAL A 63 7.55 12.18 12.26
C VAL A 63 6.65 11.45 11.28
N ILE A 64 6.22 12.12 10.21
CA ILE A 64 5.33 11.53 9.20
C ILE A 64 6.10 11.40 7.89
N THR A 65 5.96 10.25 7.26
CA THR A 65 6.61 9.98 5.98
C THR A 65 5.68 10.24 4.81
N VAL A 66 6.26 10.63 3.69
CA VAL A 66 5.56 10.85 2.41
C VAL A 66 6.38 10.28 1.26
N PRO A 67 5.75 9.90 0.14
CA PRO A 67 6.47 9.54 -1.07
C PRO A 67 7.44 10.64 -1.49
N ALA A 68 8.61 10.26 -2.01
CA ALA A 68 9.65 11.21 -2.37
C ALA A 68 9.22 12.20 -3.48
N TYR A 69 8.25 11.81 -4.33
CA TYR A 69 7.70 12.64 -5.41
C TYR A 69 6.60 13.61 -4.96
N PHE A 70 6.18 13.60 -3.68
CA PHE A 70 5.21 14.58 -3.18
C PHE A 70 5.74 16.00 -3.31
N ASN A 71 4.90 16.89 -3.85
CA ASN A 71 5.18 18.32 -3.91
C ASN A 71 4.89 18.99 -2.55
N ASP A 72 5.27 20.28 -2.44
CA ASP A 72 5.13 21.04 -1.19
C ASP A 72 3.69 21.12 -0.70
N SER A 73 2.69 21.25 -1.60
CA SER A 73 1.29 21.29 -1.23
C SER A 73 0.82 19.96 -0.63
N GLN A 74 1.26 18.82 -1.17
CA GLN A 74 0.94 17.49 -0.64
C GLN A 74 1.63 17.25 0.71
N ARG A 75 2.89 17.71 0.87
CA ARG A 75 3.61 17.66 2.15
C ARG A 75 2.91 18.49 3.21
N GLN A 76 2.48 19.71 2.86
CA GLN A 76 1.74 20.57 3.77
C GLN A 76 0.40 19.95 4.16
N ALA A 77 -0.37 19.42 3.22
CA ALA A 77 -1.64 18.73 3.52
C ALA A 77 -1.44 17.51 4.45
N THR A 78 -0.34 16.77 4.29
CA THR A 78 0.01 15.67 5.20
C THR A 78 0.36 16.19 6.60
N LYS A 79 1.08 17.31 6.69
CA LYS A 79 1.37 17.96 7.98
C LYS A 79 0.10 18.45 8.65
N ASP A 80 -0.80 19.07 7.89
CA ASP A 80 -2.09 19.54 8.38
C ASP A 80 -2.96 18.38 8.89
N ALA A 81 -2.97 17.25 8.21
CA ALA A 81 -3.62 16.01 8.67
C ALA A 81 -3.09 15.56 10.04
N GLY A 82 -1.78 15.64 10.25
CA GLY A 82 -1.17 15.35 11.55
C GLY A 82 -1.64 16.30 12.65
N VAL A 83 -1.70 17.59 12.35
CA VAL A 83 -2.20 18.62 13.29
C VAL A 83 -3.69 18.39 13.62
N ILE A 84 -4.52 18.09 12.64
CA ILE A 84 -5.95 17.74 12.83
C ILE A 84 -6.10 16.51 13.73
N ALA A 85 -5.20 15.52 13.60
CA ALA A 85 -5.15 14.34 14.46
C ALA A 85 -4.62 14.64 15.89
N GLY A 86 -4.28 15.88 16.21
CA GLY A 86 -3.75 16.28 17.51
C GLY A 86 -2.29 15.86 17.73
N LEU A 87 -1.50 15.77 16.65
CA LEU A 87 -0.07 15.48 16.70
C LEU A 87 0.76 16.76 16.47
N ASN A 88 1.83 16.90 17.22
CA ASN A 88 2.89 17.84 16.90
C ASN A 88 3.82 17.19 15.86
N VAL A 89 3.71 17.60 14.61
CA VAL A 89 4.48 17.04 13.49
C VAL A 89 5.88 17.68 13.51
N LEU A 90 6.84 16.93 14.01
CA LEU A 90 8.23 17.39 14.13
C LEU A 90 8.91 17.54 12.75
N ARG A 91 8.66 16.57 11.85
CA ARG A 91 9.19 16.55 10.49
C ARG A 91 8.28 15.78 9.53
N ILE A 92 8.33 16.19 8.28
CA ILE A 92 7.92 15.39 7.12
C ILE A 92 9.19 14.91 6.42
N ILE A 93 9.35 13.61 6.24
CA ILE A 93 10.53 13.02 5.57
C ILE A 93 10.08 12.09 4.43
N ASN A 94 10.99 11.83 3.49
CA ASN A 94 10.71 10.92 2.40
C ASN A 94 10.65 9.46 2.88
N GLU A 95 9.68 8.69 2.42
CA GLU A 95 9.53 7.26 2.74
C GLU A 95 10.80 6.46 2.46
N PRO A 96 11.46 6.58 1.28
CA PRO A 96 12.70 5.85 1.04
C PRO A 96 13.84 6.26 1.96
N THR A 97 13.91 7.53 2.39
CA THR A 97 14.89 7.99 3.37
C THR A 97 14.61 7.37 4.74
N ALA A 98 13.34 7.31 5.15
CA ALA A 98 12.95 6.67 6.41
C ALA A 98 13.30 5.17 6.41
N ALA A 99 13.09 4.49 5.29
CA ALA A 99 13.44 3.08 5.13
C ALA A 99 14.96 2.86 5.27
N ALA A 100 15.78 3.70 4.63
CA ALA A 100 17.23 3.63 4.72
C ALA A 100 17.73 3.89 6.15
N ILE A 101 17.15 4.86 6.86
CA ILE A 101 17.44 5.15 8.28
C ILE A 101 17.05 3.97 9.16
N ALA A 102 15.85 3.40 8.97
CA ALA A 102 15.38 2.25 9.74
C ALA A 102 16.27 1.01 9.55
N TYR A 103 16.88 0.87 8.38
CA TYR A 103 17.85 -0.17 8.07
C TYR A 103 19.26 0.11 8.64
N GLY A 104 19.46 1.31 9.20
CA GLY A 104 20.69 1.72 9.88
C GLY A 104 21.80 2.20 8.94
N LEU A 105 21.46 2.65 7.73
CA LEU A 105 22.43 3.11 6.76
C LEU A 105 23.01 4.50 7.10
N ASP A 106 22.34 5.26 7.94
CA ASP A 106 22.84 6.54 8.50
C ASP A 106 24.11 6.38 9.33
N LYS A 107 24.34 5.20 9.90
CA LYS A 107 25.45 4.91 10.83
C LYS A 107 26.57 4.07 10.23
N LYS A 108 26.34 3.46 9.08
CA LYS A 108 27.23 2.42 8.51
C LYS A 108 28.08 2.89 7.33
N THR A 109 27.86 4.09 6.84
CA THR A 109 28.49 4.55 5.60
C THR A 109 29.81 5.28 5.83
N GLN A 110 30.91 4.65 5.43
CA GLN A 110 32.13 5.35 5.05
C GLN A 110 32.13 5.46 3.52
N GLY A 111 32.09 6.70 3.01
CA GLY A 111 32.04 7.00 1.58
C GLY A 111 30.62 6.93 0.98
N GLU A 112 30.56 7.21 -0.32
CA GLU A 112 29.32 7.25 -1.10
C GLU A 112 28.76 5.82 -1.33
N LYS A 113 27.46 5.63 -1.09
CA LYS A 113 26.72 4.41 -1.42
C LYS A 113 25.45 4.72 -2.19
N ASN A 114 25.20 3.95 -3.24
CA ASN A 114 23.94 3.94 -3.96
C ASN A 114 23.06 2.77 -3.47
N VAL A 115 21.87 3.10 -3.04
CA VAL A 115 20.92 2.16 -2.45
C VAL A 115 19.62 2.20 -3.24
N LEU A 116 19.10 1.03 -3.60
CA LEU A 116 17.79 0.90 -4.20
C LEU A 116 16.79 0.52 -3.11
N ILE A 117 15.74 1.32 -2.97
CA ILE A 117 14.59 1.03 -2.11
C ILE A 117 13.47 0.48 -3.00
N PHE A 118 13.03 -0.73 -2.70
CA PHE A 118 11.93 -1.42 -3.37
C PHE A 118 10.78 -1.54 -2.37
N ASP A 119 9.78 -0.70 -2.51
CA ASP A 119 8.63 -0.63 -1.59
C ASP A 119 7.36 -1.12 -2.27
N LEU A 120 6.96 -2.36 -1.97
CA LEU A 120 5.72 -2.96 -2.46
C LEU A 120 4.73 -3.10 -1.31
N GLY A 121 3.83 -2.14 -1.22
CA GLY A 121 2.81 -2.04 -0.18
C GLY A 121 1.52 -2.76 -0.51
N GLY A 122 0.43 -2.35 0.14
CA GLY A 122 -0.90 -2.88 -0.09
C GLY A 122 -1.57 -2.41 -1.38
N GLY A 123 -1.30 -1.16 -1.79
CA GLY A 123 -1.96 -0.53 -2.93
C GLY A 123 -1.02 0.19 -3.90
N THR A 124 0.24 0.43 -3.51
CA THR A 124 1.23 1.12 -4.33
C THR A 124 2.55 0.37 -4.36
N PHE A 125 3.28 0.57 -5.43
CA PHE A 125 4.64 0.11 -5.63
C PHE A 125 5.55 1.28 -5.95
N ASP A 126 6.56 1.51 -5.12
CA ASP A 126 7.51 2.59 -5.27
C ASP A 126 8.95 2.06 -5.30
N VAL A 127 9.73 2.55 -6.26
CA VAL A 127 11.16 2.30 -6.38
C VAL A 127 11.89 3.62 -6.30
N SER A 128 12.87 3.72 -5.41
CA SER A 128 13.70 4.90 -5.29
C SER A 128 15.18 4.53 -5.25
N ILE A 129 16.01 5.31 -5.91
CA ILE A 129 17.46 5.21 -5.78
C ILE A 129 17.94 6.39 -4.96
N LEU A 130 18.66 6.10 -3.88
CA LEU A 130 19.29 7.07 -3.01
C LEU A 130 20.80 6.95 -3.10
N THR A 131 21.48 8.09 -3.09
CA THR A 131 22.90 8.17 -2.74
C THR A 131 23.00 8.60 -1.28
N ILE A 132 23.81 7.89 -0.51
CA ILE A 132 24.07 8.17 0.91
C ILE A 132 25.55 8.44 1.06
N GLU A 133 25.90 9.63 1.54
CA GLU A 133 27.26 10.05 1.81
C GLU A 133 27.30 10.85 3.11
N ASP A 134 28.13 10.44 4.05
CA ASP A 134 28.31 11.10 5.36
C ASP A 134 27.00 11.43 6.10
N GLY A 135 26.01 10.53 6.03
CA GLY A 135 24.70 10.72 6.65
C GLY A 135 23.74 11.64 5.90
N ILE A 136 24.14 12.11 4.73
CA ILE A 136 23.29 12.89 3.81
C ILE A 136 22.62 11.92 2.84
N PHE A 137 21.31 12.03 2.70
CA PHE A 137 20.48 11.21 1.82
C PHE A 137 20.00 12.03 0.63
N GLU A 138 20.42 11.69 -0.56
CA GLU A 138 19.96 12.31 -1.80
C GLU A 138 19.13 11.33 -2.61
N VAL A 139 17.90 11.70 -2.95
CA VAL A 139 17.05 10.90 -3.84
C VAL A 139 17.43 11.20 -5.29
N LYS A 140 18.04 10.25 -5.97
CA LYS A 140 18.49 10.38 -7.37
C LYS A 140 17.38 10.18 -8.37
N SER A 141 16.48 9.22 -8.10
CA SER A 141 15.35 8.93 -8.97
C SER A 141 14.23 8.25 -8.20
N THR A 142 13.02 8.35 -8.74
CA THR A 142 11.84 7.63 -8.29
C THR A 142 11.07 7.10 -9.49
N ALA A 143 10.54 5.89 -9.35
CA ALA A 143 9.62 5.28 -10.29
C ALA A 143 8.62 4.42 -9.51
N GLY A 144 7.59 3.88 -10.16
CA GLY A 144 6.62 3.02 -9.47
C GLY A 144 5.33 2.87 -10.24
N ASP A 145 4.38 2.25 -9.57
CA ASP A 145 3.00 2.10 -10.01
C ASP A 145 2.07 2.40 -8.84
N THR A 146 1.25 3.43 -8.98
CA THR A 146 0.30 3.87 -7.94
C THR A 146 -0.92 2.96 -7.80
N HIS A 147 -1.02 1.91 -8.63
CA HIS A 147 -2.13 0.96 -8.68
C HIS A 147 -1.64 -0.50 -8.67
N LEU A 148 -0.45 -0.76 -8.12
CA LEU A 148 0.09 -2.11 -7.95
C LEU A 148 0.42 -2.36 -6.47
N GLY A 149 -0.19 -3.38 -5.88
CA GLY A 149 0.07 -3.75 -4.50
C GLY A 149 -0.61 -5.04 -4.09
N GLY A 150 -0.60 -5.33 -2.79
CA GLY A 150 -1.17 -6.54 -2.21
C GLY A 150 -2.65 -6.75 -2.50
N GLU A 151 -3.42 -5.68 -2.69
CA GLU A 151 -4.83 -5.77 -3.07
C GLU A 151 -5.04 -6.37 -4.46
N ASP A 152 -4.11 -6.15 -5.40
CA ASP A 152 -4.17 -6.73 -6.73
C ASP A 152 -3.93 -8.23 -6.69
N PHE A 153 -3.02 -8.68 -5.83
CA PHE A 153 -2.80 -10.10 -5.58
C PHE A 153 -4.03 -10.74 -4.92
N ASP A 154 -4.67 -10.06 -3.98
CA ASP A 154 -5.93 -10.51 -3.39
C ASP A 154 -7.04 -10.61 -4.45
N ASN A 155 -7.14 -9.66 -5.37
CA ASN A 155 -8.09 -9.68 -6.48
C ASN A 155 -7.88 -10.89 -7.40
N ARG A 156 -6.63 -11.28 -7.69
CA ARG A 156 -6.32 -12.50 -8.46
C ARG A 156 -6.85 -13.76 -7.75
N LEU A 157 -6.66 -13.84 -6.43
CA LEU A 157 -7.20 -14.94 -5.62
C LEU A 157 -8.73 -14.95 -5.59
N VAL A 158 -9.36 -13.79 -5.36
CA VAL A 158 -10.82 -13.67 -5.36
C VAL A 158 -11.40 -14.13 -6.68
N ASN A 159 -10.87 -13.66 -7.80
CA ASN A 159 -11.31 -14.05 -9.13
C ASN A 159 -11.15 -15.56 -9.35
N HIS A 160 -10.04 -16.14 -8.94
CA HIS A 160 -9.78 -17.57 -9.04
C HIS A 160 -10.85 -18.39 -8.27
N PHE A 161 -11.13 -18.01 -7.01
CA PHE A 161 -12.09 -18.75 -6.20
C PHE A 161 -13.56 -18.48 -6.59
N VAL A 162 -13.88 -17.30 -7.11
CA VAL A 162 -15.19 -17.06 -7.72
C VAL A 162 -15.43 -18.01 -8.90
N GLN A 163 -14.45 -18.18 -9.78
CA GLN A 163 -14.56 -19.12 -10.91
C GLN A 163 -14.64 -20.57 -10.43
N GLU A 164 -13.91 -20.93 -9.39
CA GLU A 164 -13.98 -22.25 -8.79
C GLU A 164 -15.36 -22.51 -8.19
N PHE A 165 -15.93 -21.55 -7.44
CA PHE A 165 -17.28 -21.65 -6.88
C PHE A 165 -18.33 -21.83 -7.98
N LYS A 166 -18.26 -21.02 -9.05
CA LYS A 166 -19.14 -21.15 -10.22
C LYS A 166 -19.06 -22.55 -10.84
N ARG A 167 -17.86 -23.08 -11.00
CA ARG A 167 -17.65 -24.41 -11.60
C ARG A 167 -18.24 -25.51 -10.71
N LYS A 168 -18.01 -25.44 -9.39
CA LYS A 168 -18.45 -26.46 -8.43
C LYS A 168 -19.97 -26.44 -8.17
N HIS A 169 -20.52 -25.24 -7.98
CA HIS A 169 -21.89 -25.07 -7.48
C HIS A 169 -22.87 -24.56 -8.53
N LYS A 170 -22.41 -24.21 -9.74
CA LYS A 170 -23.23 -23.66 -10.84
C LYS A 170 -23.97 -22.36 -10.47
N LYS A 171 -23.46 -21.63 -9.47
CA LYS A 171 -23.98 -20.35 -8.97
C LYS A 171 -22.91 -19.29 -8.99
N ASP A 172 -23.32 -18.04 -9.20
CA ASP A 172 -22.41 -16.90 -9.35
C ASP A 172 -22.50 -15.95 -8.16
N PRO A 173 -21.47 -15.86 -7.30
CA PRO A 173 -21.46 -14.93 -6.17
C PRO A 173 -20.99 -13.52 -6.55
N SER A 174 -20.67 -13.23 -7.81
CA SER A 174 -20.01 -12.00 -8.25
C SER A 174 -20.81 -10.73 -7.95
N ASP A 175 -22.13 -10.81 -7.94
CA ASP A 175 -23.01 -9.67 -7.66
C ASP A 175 -23.33 -9.49 -6.18
N ASN A 176 -22.90 -10.43 -5.33
CA ASN A 176 -23.15 -10.37 -3.91
C ASN A 176 -21.97 -9.71 -3.16
N LYS A 177 -22.09 -8.43 -2.84
CA LYS A 177 -21.05 -7.65 -2.16
C LYS A 177 -20.61 -8.26 -0.82
N ARG A 178 -21.53 -8.89 -0.07
CA ARG A 178 -21.22 -9.53 1.21
C ARG A 178 -20.39 -10.79 1.02
N ALA A 179 -20.75 -11.62 0.06
CA ALA A 179 -20.00 -12.83 -0.28
C ALA A 179 -18.59 -12.47 -0.77
N LEU A 180 -18.47 -11.52 -1.69
CA LEU A 180 -17.18 -11.06 -2.19
C LEU A 180 -16.28 -10.49 -1.07
N ARG A 181 -16.84 -9.71 -0.14
CA ARG A 181 -16.06 -9.17 0.99
C ARG A 181 -15.54 -10.27 1.91
N ARG A 182 -16.37 -11.29 2.21
CA ARG A 182 -15.96 -12.44 3.03
C ARG A 182 -14.88 -13.26 2.32
N LEU A 183 -15.05 -13.50 1.02
CA LEU A 183 -14.06 -14.18 0.20
C LEU A 183 -12.74 -13.41 0.14
N ARG A 184 -12.76 -12.08 -0.05
CA ARG A 184 -11.58 -11.22 -0.04
C ARG A 184 -10.81 -11.33 1.28
N THR A 185 -11.51 -11.27 2.42
CA THR A 185 -10.88 -11.41 3.74
C THR A 185 -10.19 -12.77 3.90
N ALA A 186 -10.82 -13.84 3.40
CA ALA A 186 -10.23 -15.18 3.44
C ALA A 186 -9.02 -15.29 2.50
N CYS A 187 -9.09 -14.70 1.29
CA CYS A 187 -8.00 -14.65 0.33
C CYS A 187 -6.77 -13.89 0.89
N GLU A 188 -6.98 -12.73 1.52
CA GLU A 188 -5.90 -11.96 2.16
C GLU A 188 -5.21 -12.78 3.25
N ARG A 189 -5.96 -13.50 4.08
CA ARG A 189 -5.39 -14.39 5.10
C ARG A 189 -4.59 -15.53 4.46
N ALA A 190 -5.12 -16.16 3.42
CA ALA A 190 -4.44 -17.22 2.69
C ALA A 190 -3.15 -16.69 2.04
N LYS A 191 -3.16 -15.53 1.40
CA LYS A 191 -1.96 -14.89 0.85
C LYS A 191 -0.88 -14.72 1.91
N ARG A 192 -1.22 -14.19 3.08
CA ARG A 192 -0.26 -14.06 4.20
C ARG A 192 0.27 -15.40 4.68
N THR A 193 -0.57 -16.42 4.75
CA THR A 193 -0.14 -17.78 5.11
C THR A 193 0.86 -18.34 4.11
N LEU A 194 0.68 -18.07 2.81
CA LEU A 194 1.59 -18.52 1.75
C LEU A 194 3.00 -17.90 1.84
N SER A 195 3.21 -16.82 2.61
CA SER A 195 4.55 -16.28 2.86
C SER A 195 5.46 -17.26 3.62
N SER A 196 4.88 -18.14 4.43
CA SER A 196 5.63 -19.12 5.24
C SER A 196 5.25 -20.58 4.99
N SER A 197 4.13 -20.84 4.29
CA SER A 197 3.60 -22.17 4.00
C SER A 197 3.50 -22.41 2.50
N THR A 198 3.60 -23.66 2.08
CA THR A 198 3.44 -24.05 0.68
C THR A 198 1.99 -24.16 0.23
N GLN A 199 1.05 -24.16 1.18
CA GLN A 199 -0.39 -24.26 0.94
C GLN A 199 -1.17 -23.49 2.00
N ALA A 200 -2.33 -22.96 1.62
CA ALA A 200 -3.28 -22.30 2.51
C ALA A 200 -4.71 -22.76 2.20
N SER A 201 -5.55 -22.88 3.24
CA SER A 201 -6.96 -23.24 3.12
C SER A 201 -7.86 -22.01 3.09
N ILE A 202 -8.97 -22.13 2.38
CA ILE A 202 -10.10 -21.19 2.37
C ILE A 202 -11.30 -21.95 2.94
N GLU A 203 -11.84 -21.46 4.04
CA GLU A 203 -12.98 -22.05 4.72
C GLU A 203 -14.00 -20.95 5.04
N ILE A 204 -15.14 -20.97 4.34
CA ILE A 204 -16.18 -19.96 4.48
C ILE A 204 -17.54 -20.65 4.55
N ASP A 205 -18.12 -20.73 5.74
CA ASP A 205 -19.46 -21.25 5.93
C ASP A 205 -20.49 -20.32 5.29
N SER A 206 -21.46 -20.88 4.57
CA SER A 206 -22.55 -20.14 3.93
C SER A 206 -22.06 -18.92 3.16
N LEU A 207 -21.13 -19.13 2.23
CA LEU A 207 -20.56 -18.05 1.42
C LEU A 207 -21.64 -17.38 0.57
N TYR A 208 -22.43 -18.16 -0.14
CA TYR A 208 -23.47 -17.67 -1.04
C TYR A 208 -24.67 -18.64 -1.09
N GLU A 209 -25.89 -18.13 -0.90
CA GLU A 209 -27.15 -18.91 -0.89
C GLU A 209 -27.11 -20.14 0.03
N GLY A 210 -26.50 -20.01 1.20
CA GLY A 210 -26.38 -21.09 2.18
C GLY A 210 -25.34 -22.15 1.83
N ILE A 211 -24.57 -21.99 0.76
CA ILE A 211 -23.54 -22.94 0.34
C ILE A 211 -22.21 -22.61 1.03
N ASP A 212 -21.65 -23.62 1.68
CA ASP A 212 -20.31 -23.55 2.25
C ASP A 212 -19.26 -23.63 1.14
N PHE A 213 -18.14 -22.92 1.33
CA PHE A 213 -17.03 -22.96 0.39
C PHE A 213 -15.72 -23.32 1.10
N TYR A 214 -15.26 -24.52 0.80
CA TYR A 214 -13.98 -25.05 1.27
C TYR A 214 -13.08 -25.35 0.09
N SER A 215 -11.90 -24.78 0.12
CA SER A 215 -10.89 -24.95 -0.92
C SER A 215 -9.49 -24.71 -0.37
N SER A 216 -8.49 -24.92 -1.19
CA SER A 216 -7.09 -24.62 -0.85
C SER A 216 -6.35 -24.10 -2.06
N ILE A 217 -5.23 -23.41 -1.81
CA ILE A 217 -4.36 -22.92 -2.85
C ILE A 217 -2.90 -23.17 -2.45
N THR A 218 -2.10 -23.58 -3.42
CA THR A 218 -0.65 -23.71 -3.23
C THR A 218 0.06 -22.40 -3.55
N ARG A 219 1.26 -22.20 -2.97
CA ARG A 219 2.12 -21.05 -3.31
C ARG A 219 2.42 -21.01 -4.80
N ALA A 220 2.76 -22.16 -5.42
CA ALA A 220 3.02 -22.21 -6.86
C ALA A 220 1.83 -21.72 -7.69
N ARG A 221 0.60 -22.08 -7.32
CA ARG A 221 -0.59 -21.59 -8.01
C ARG A 221 -0.82 -20.11 -7.82
N PHE A 222 -0.58 -19.59 -6.62
CA PHE A 222 -0.64 -18.16 -6.33
C PHE A 222 0.38 -17.38 -7.18
N GLU A 223 1.63 -17.84 -7.21
CA GLU A 223 2.70 -17.25 -8.02
C GLU A 223 2.35 -17.24 -9.51
N GLU A 224 1.76 -18.32 -10.03
CA GLU A 224 1.27 -18.39 -11.42
C GLU A 224 0.18 -17.35 -11.69
N LEU A 225 -0.81 -17.22 -10.78
CA LEU A 225 -1.90 -16.26 -10.91
C LEU A 225 -1.43 -14.79 -10.90
N CYS A 226 -0.30 -14.51 -10.25
CA CYS A 226 0.25 -13.17 -10.08
C CYS A 226 1.53 -12.92 -10.90
N ALA A 227 1.95 -13.88 -11.74
CA ALA A 227 3.25 -13.86 -12.41
C ALA A 227 3.48 -12.64 -13.31
N ASP A 228 2.44 -12.13 -13.96
CA ASP A 228 2.49 -10.90 -14.75
C ASP A 228 2.70 -9.66 -13.88
N LEU A 229 2.02 -9.58 -12.73
CA LEU A 229 2.16 -8.49 -11.77
C LEU A 229 3.56 -8.49 -11.13
N PHE A 230 4.10 -9.66 -10.79
CA PHE A 230 5.45 -9.75 -10.26
C PHE A 230 6.50 -9.32 -11.28
N ARG A 231 6.34 -9.72 -12.55
CA ARG A 231 7.26 -9.30 -13.62
C ARG A 231 7.20 -7.80 -13.90
N SER A 232 6.01 -7.19 -13.83
CA SER A 232 5.85 -5.76 -14.08
C SER A 232 6.59 -4.88 -13.06
N THR A 233 6.95 -5.40 -11.89
CA THR A 233 7.75 -4.64 -10.91
C THR A 233 9.18 -4.35 -11.41
N LEU A 234 9.68 -5.09 -12.38
CA LEU A 234 11.02 -4.86 -12.93
C LEU A 234 11.12 -3.61 -13.79
N ASP A 235 10.04 -3.24 -14.47
CA ASP A 235 10.02 -2.05 -15.35
C ASP A 235 10.32 -0.76 -14.59
N PRO A 236 9.68 -0.46 -13.42
CA PRO A 236 10.04 0.67 -12.58
C PRO A 236 11.48 0.61 -12.03
N VAL A 237 11.98 -0.59 -11.72
CA VAL A 237 13.39 -0.74 -11.29
C VAL A 237 14.35 -0.31 -12.39
N GLU A 238 14.15 -0.81 -13.62
CA GLU A 238 14.98 -0.43 -14.76
C GLU A 238 14.83 1.05 -15.12
N LYS A 239 13.60 1.59 -15.02
CA LYS A 239 13.36 3.01 -15.22
C LYS A 239 14.12 3.85 -14.20
N SER A 240 14.06 3.50 -12.93
CA SER A 240 14.74 4.21 -11.84
C SER A 240 16.26 4.22 -12.04
N LEU A 241 16.86 3.10 -12.46
CA LEU A 241 18.29 3.02 -12.79
C LEU A 241 18.65 3.94 -13.95
N ARG A 242 17.88 3.94 -15.05
CA ARG A 242 18.11 4.84 -16.19
C ARG A 242 18.01 6.31 -15.79
N ASP A 243 16.97 6.66 -15.02
CA ASP A 243 16.74 8.06 -14.59
C ASP A 243 17.86 8.55 -13.65
N ALA A 244 18.37 7.67 -12.79
CA ALA A 244 19.53 7.94 -11.92
C ALA A 244 20.87 7.91 -12.69
N LYS A 245 20.89 7.44 -13.94
CA LYS A 245 22.10 7.22 -14.75
C LYS A 245 23.11 6.27 -14.07
N LEU A 246 22.61 5.23 -13.43
CA LEU A 246 23.40 4.22 -12.75
C LEU A 246 23.19 2.84 -13.40
N GLU A 247 24.30 2.08 -13.43
CA GLU A 247 24.26 0.67 -13.79
C GLU A 247 23.94 -0.21 -12.57
N LYS A 248 23.39 -1.40 -12.80
CA LYS A 248 23.05 -2.36 -11.72
C LYS A 248 24.24 -2.65 -10.79
N SER A 249 25.46 -2.69 -11.34
CA SER A 249 26.71 -2.92 -10.59
C SER A 249 27.09 -1.79 -9.64
N GLN A 250 26.50 -0.62 -9.82
CA GLN A 250 26.73 0.57 -8.98
C GLN A 250 25.77 0.68 -7.80
N ILE A 251 24.85 -0.25 -7.67
CA ILE A 251 23.96 -0.39 -6.51
C ILE A 251 24.64 -1.32 -5.49
N GLN A 252 24.97 -0.79 -4.32
CA GLN A 252 25.63 -1.55 -3.27
C GLN A 252 24.63 -2.30 -2.37
N GLU A 253 23.45 -1.76 -2.18
CA GLU A 253 22.43 -2.37 -1.32
C GLU A 253 21.04 -2.23 -1.92
N ILE A 254 20.17 -3.24 -1.66
CA ILE A 254 18.75 -3.22 -1.99
C ILE A 254 17.98 -3.41 -0.68
N ILE A 255 17.06 -2.48 -0.39
CA ILE A 255 16.19 -2.56 0.77
C ILE A 255 14.79 -2.88 0.30
N LEU A 256 14.23 -3.97 0.81
CA LEU A 256 12.85 -4.37 0.57
C LEU A 256 11.96 -3.82 1.67
N VAL A 257 10.95 -3.05 1.29
CA VAL A 257 9.96 -2.41 2.16
C VAL A 257 8.56 -2.81 1.70
N GLY A 258 7.58 -2.66 2.58
CA GLY A 258 6.19 -2.99 2.26
C GLY A 258 5.84 -4.44 2.58
N GLY A 259 4.60 -4.66 3.02
CA GLY A 259 4.12 -5.97 3.45
C GLY A 259 4.00 -7.00 2.33
N SER A 260 4.02 -6.56 1.07
CA SER A 260 3.86 -7.43 -0.11
C SER A 260 5.18 -7.88 -0.73
N THR A 261 6.33 -7.39 -0.26
CA THR A 261 7.66 -7.81 -0.75
C THR A 261 8.02 -9.25 -0.35
N ARG A 262 7.38 -9.79 0.67
CA ARG A 262 7.58 -11.15 1.18
C ARG A 262 6.61 -12.13 0.53
#